data_9fea60cdd7e173492ca187b0df4383e7
#
_entry.id   9fea60cdd7e173492ca187b0df4383e7
#
_cell.length_a   1.000
_cell.length_b   1.000
_cell.length_c   1.000
_cell.angle_alpha   90.00
_cell.angle_beta   90.00
_cell.angle_gamma   90.00
#
_symmetry.space_group_name_H-M   'P 1'
#
loop_
_entity.id
_entity.type
_entity.pdbx_description
1 polymer ?
#
loop_
_entity_poly.entity_id
_entity_poly.type
_entity_poly.pdbx_seq_one_letter_code
_entity_poly.pdbx_strand_id
1 'polypeptide(L)'
;KGNVDCEKLEAVIKEKGADKIAYVCVATTVNLAGGQPISLANLKEVRALTSKYGIKIVHDMTRVAENAYMIQQLEEGQSHKSTAQLVKEICDLTDAATMSAKKDALVNIGGFLAVNDYDIYEEARNLVVVYEGLHTYGGLAGRDMEALAIGITESVQEDHIRARVGQVFYLGNKLKDAGIPIVNPIG
;
A
#
# COMPACT_ATOMS: atom_id res chain seq x y z
N LYS A 1 11.75 10.30 -1.51
CA LYS A 1 10.79 9.55 -0.71
C LYS A 1 9.37 9.80 -1.22
N GLY A 2 8.49 8.82 -1.05
CA GLY A 2 7.06 8.91 -1.39
C GLY A 2 6.19 9.56 -0.31
N ASN A 3 6.77 10.31 0.62
CA ASN A 3 6.06 10.91 1.74
C ASN A 3 5.02 11.96 1.28
N VAL A 4 3.91 12.00 1.99
CA VAL A 4 2.89 13.06 1.85
C VAL A 4 3.42 14.36 2.46
N ASP A 5 3.25 15.45 1.75
CA ASP A 5 3.46 16.81 2.25
C ASP A 5 2.25 17.20 3.11
N CYS A 6 2.38 17.03 4.42
CA CYS A 6 1.27 17.25 5.36
C CYS A 6 0.85 18.74 5.43
N GLU A 7 1.75 19.68 5.18
CA GLU A 7 1.41 21.11 5.14
C GLU A 7 0.51 21.43 3.95
N LYS A 8 0.87 20.90 2.75
CA LYS A 8 0.02 21.04 1.57
C LYS A 8 -1.29 20.30 1.71
N LEU A 9 -1.28 19.11 2.31
CA LEU A 9 -2.50 18.36 2.58
C LEU A 9 -3.45 19.18 3.48
N GLU A 10 -2.93 19.73 4.57
CA GLU A 10 -3.74 20.57 5.47
C GLU A 10 -4.24 21.84 4.78
N ALA A 11 -3.43 22.47 3.93
CA ALA A 11 -3.84 23.63 3.14
C ALA A 11 -5.02 23.30 2.21
N VAL A 12 -4.97 22.16 1.52
CA VAL A 12 -6.07 21.68 0.66
C VAL A 12 -7.33 21.39 1.48
N ILE A 13 -7.20 20.76 2.66
CA ILE A 13 -8.34 20.50 3.54
C ILE A 13 -9.01 21.81 3.97
N LYS A 14 -8.22 22.82 4.36
CA LYS A 14 -8.73 24.13 4.75
C LYS A 14 -9.37 24.90 3.59
N GLU A 15 -8.81 24.80 2.40
CA GLU A 15 -9.33 25.47 1.20
C GLU A 15 -10.65 24.88 0.72
N LYS A 16 -10.73 23.54 0.65
CA LYS A 16 -11.90 22.85 0.08
C LYS A 16 -13.01 22.59 1.09
N GLY A 17 -12.68 22.53 2.38
CA GLY A 17 -13.55 22.05 3.45
C GLY A 17 -13.48 20.53 3.63
N ALA A 18 -13.40 20.07 4.87
CA ALA A 18 -13.28 18.64 5.19
C ALA A 18 -14.48 17.83 4.70
N ASP A 19 -15.68 18.42 4.67
CA ASP A 19 -16.94 17.83 4.20
C ASP A 19 -16.95 17.55 2.68
N LYS A 20 -16.04 18.13 1.91
CA LYS A 20 -15.89 17.91 0.47
C LYS A 20 -14.83 16.89 0.12
N ILE A 21 -14.10 16.37 1.12
CA ILE A 21 -13.04 15.39 0.91
C ILE A 21 -13.55 14.02 1.36
N ALA A 22 -13.79 13.13 0.38
CA ALA A 22 -14.30 11.79 0.65
C ALA A 22 -13.30 10.96 1.46
N TYR A 23 -12.02 11.00 1.10
CA TYR A 23 -10.92 10.33 1.79
C TYR A 23 -9.56 10.86 1.31
N VAL A 24 -8.52 10.56 2.06
CA VAL A 24 -7.12 10.71 1.64
C VAL A 24 -6.61 9.35 1.18
N CYS A 25 -6.15 9.26 -0.07
CA CYS A 25 -5.53 8.04 -0.58
C CYS A 25 -4.02 8.07 -0.32
N VAL A 26 -3.51 7.04 0.33
CA VAL A 26 -2.06 6.79 0.46
C VAL A 26 -1.68 5.52 -0.27
N ALA A 27 -0.58 5.54 -1.00
CA ALA A 27 -0.13 4.38 -1.76
C ALA A 27 1.22 3.86 -1.24
N THR A 28 1.33 2.57 -1.09
CA THR A 28 2.57 1.87 -0.79
C THR A 28 2.88 0.88 -1.93
N THR A 29 3.89 1.11 -2.77
CA THR A 29 4.75 2.29 -2.87
C THR A 29 4.14 3.37 -3.78
N VAL A 30 4.70 4.58 -3.83
CA VAL A 30 4.15 5.71 -4.59
C VAL A 30 4.65 5.69 -6.04
N ASN A 31 3.85 5.17 -6.96
CA ASN A 31 4.21 5.04 -8.38
C ASN A 31 4.60 6.36 -9.05
N LEU A 32 3.84 7.43 -8.80
CA LEU A 32 4.11 8.75 -9.38
C LEU A 32 5.43 9.37 -8.90
N ALA A 33 5.95 8.90 -7.76
CA ALA A 33 7.27 9.28 -7.25
C ALA A 33 8.37 8.30 -7.69
N GLY A 34 8.13 7.46 -8.69
CA GLY A 34 9.07 6.45 -9.18
C GLY A 34 9.14 5.19 -8.31
N GLY A 35 8.04 4.80 -7.67
CA GLY A 35 7.96 3.62 -6.80
C GLY A 35 8.54 3.85 -5.40
N GLN A 36 8.74 5.09 -5.00
CA GLN A 36 9.36 5.42 -3.71
C GLN A 36 8.49 5.03 -2.50
N PRO A 37 9.10 4.50 -1.43
CA PRO A 37 8.37 4.15 -0.22
C PRO A 37 7.94 5.38 0.57
N ILE A 38 6.81 5.27 1.25
CA ILE A 38 6.37 6.20 2.29
C ILE A 38 6.86 5.69 3.66
N SER A 39 7.35 6.58 4.52
CA SER A 39 7.83 6.20 5.85
C SER A 39 6.67 5.97 6.83
N LEU A 40 6.89 5.11 7.83
CA LEU A 40 5.92 4.87 8.90
C LEU A 40 5.68 6.14 9.72
N ALA A 41 6.72 6.95 9.95
CA ALA A 41 6.60 8.24 10.62
C ALA A 41 5.64 9.17 9.86
N ASN A 42 5.79 9.29 8.54
CA ASN A 42 4.90 10.15 7.74
C ASN A 42 3.46 9.61 7.69
N LEU A 43 3.26 8.28 7.64
CA LEU A 43 1.90 7.71 7.75
C LEU A 43 1.23 8.06 9.07
N LYS A 44 1.98 8.08 10.18
CA LYS A 44 1.47 8.53 11.49
C LYS A 44 1.09 10.02 11.49
N GLU A 45 1.89 10.86 10.84
CA GLU A 45 1.58 12.29 10.67
C GLU A 45 0.29 12.48 9.84
N VAL A 46 0.17 11.75 8.72
CA VAL A 46 -1.04 11.78 7.89
C VAL A 46 -2.25 11.32 8.69
N ARG A 47 -2.15 10.26 9.47
CA ARG A 47 -3.24 9.77 10.33
C ARG A 47 -3.63 10.82 11.39
N ALA A 48 -2.65 11.43 12.05
CA ALA A 48 -2.93 12.48 13.04
C ALA A 48 -3.66 13.67 12.41
N LEU A 49 -3.21 14.11 11.23
CA LEU A 49 -3.81 15.19 10.49
C LEU A 49 -5.24 14.86 10.05
N THR A 50 -5.44 13.72 9.39
CA THR A 50 -6.77 13.32 8.88
C THR A 50 -7.78 13.10 10.00
N SER A 51 -7.33 12.55 11.14
CA SER A 51 -8.18 12.37 12.34
C SER A 51 -8.69 13.68 12.91
N LYS A 52 -7.85 14.75 12.89
CA LYS A 52 -8.23 16.10 13.33
C LYS A 52 -9.43 16.65 12.54
N TYR A 53 -9.57 16.26 11.28
CA TYR A 53 -10.63 16.72 10.37
C TYR A 53 -11.73 15.68 10.12
N GLY A 54 -11.66 14.50 10.75
CA GLY A 54 -12.62 13.41 10.56
C GLY A 54 -12.57 12.78 9.18
N ILE A 55 -11.44 12.89 8.45
CA ILE A 55 -11.26 12.37 7.11
C ILE A 55 -10.68 10.95 7.18
N LYS A 56 -11.27 10.02 6.42
CA LYS A 56 -10.79 8.62 6.32
C LYS A 56 -9.53 8.52 5.45
N ILE A 57 -8.70 7.50 5.73
CA ILE A 57 -7.58 7.12 4.88
C ILE A 57 -7.92 5.83 4.15
N VAL A 58 -7.86 5.86 2.82
CA VAL A 58 -7.91 4.66 1.97
C VAL A 58 -6.50 4.34 1.50
N HIS A 59 -6.07 3.12 1.74
CA HIS A 59 -4.72 2.66 1.46
C HIS A 59 -4.68 1.83 0.17
N ASP A 60 -3.96 2.30 -0.85
CA ASP A 60 -3.53 1.42 -1.94
C ASP A 60 -2.34 0.60 -1.46
N MET A 61 -2.62 -0.62 -0.98
CA MET A 61 -1.63 -1.52 -0.38
C MET A 61 -0.97 -2.47 -1.40
N THR A 62 -1.07 -2.16 -2.66
CA THR A 62 -0.62 -3.03 -3.77
C THR A 62 0.84 -3.49 -3.65
N ARG A 63 1.73 -2.66 -3.08
CA ARG A 63 3.15 -3.00 -2.81
C ARG A 63 3.52 -2.74 -1.35
N VAL A 64 2.64 -3.10 -0.45
CA VAL A 64 2.80 -2.85 0.99
C VAL A 64 3.97 -3.64 1.59
N ALA A 65 4.23 -4.86 1.11
CA ALA A 65 5.34 -5.68 1.60
C ALA A 65 6.70 -5.07 1.22
N GLU A 66 6.85 -4.61 -0.03
CA GLU A 66 8.05 -3.87 -0.47
C GLU A 66 8.23 -2.59 0.36
N ASN A 67 7.17 -1.82 0.57
CA ASN A 67 7.20 -0.60 1.38
C ASN A 67 7.60 -0.89 2.83
N ALA A 68 7.03 -1.93 3.43
CA ALA A 68 7.34 -2.34 4.80
C ALA A 68 8.80 -2.79 4.94
N TYR A 69 9.31 -3.55 3.96
CA TYR A 69 10.72 -3.94 3.93
C TYR A 69 11.63 -2.71 3.83
N MET A 70 11.30 -1.72 3.00
CA MET A 70 12.08 -0.48 2.91
C MET A 70 12.04 0.33 4.21
N ILE A 71 10.91 0.36 4.93
CA ILE A 71 10.83 0.95 6.28
C ILE A 71 11.78 0.23 7.23
N GLN A 72 11.76 -1.12 7.24
CA GLN A 72 12.66 -1.93 8.06
C GLN A 72 14.15 -1.60 7.81
N GLN A 73 14.52 -1.43 6.54
CA GLN A 73 15.91 -1.20 6.14
C GLN A 73 16.38 0.25 6.31
N LEU A 74 15.50 1.24 6.19
CA LEU A 74 15.87 2.64 6.03
C LEU A 74 15.39 3.56 7.16
N GLU A 75 14.40 3.15 7.94
CA GLU A 75 13.83 4.00 8.98
C GLU A 75 14.41 3.64 10.36
N GLU A 76 14.94 4.65 11.04
CA GLU A 76 15.57 4.46 12.35
C GLU A 76 14.60 3.82 13.36
N GLY A 77 15.08 2.85 14.11
CA GLY A 77 14.30 2.15 15.13
C GLY A 77 13.34 1.09 14.60
N GLN A 78 13.29 0.82 13.27
CA GLN A 78 12.37 -0.16 12.70
C GLN A 78 13.04 -1.50 12.33
N SER A 79 14.35 -1.59 12.34
CA SER A 79 15.11 -2.77 11.86
C SER A 79 14.86 -4.08 12.66
N HIS A 80 14.34 -3.97 13.89
CA HIS A 80 14.03 -5.11 14.73
C HIS A 80 12.67 -5.75 14.45
N LYS A 81 11.83 -5.11 13.65
CA LYS A 81 10.48 -5.60 13.31
C LYS A 81 10.53 -6.43 12.04
N SER A 82 9.67 -7.46 11.98
CA SER A 82 9.48 -8.19 10.73
C SER A 82 8.67 -7.38 9.71
N THR A 83 8.81 -7.73 8.43
CA THR A 83 7.98 -7.15 7.34
C THR A 83 6.50 -7.29 7.65
N ALA A 84 6.06 -8.45 8.15
CA ALA A 84 4.66 -8.69 8.53
C ALA A 84 4.17 -7.75 9.64
N GLN A 85 5.00 -7.50 10.67
CA GLN A 85 4.67 -6.55 11.74
C GLN A 85 4.51 -5.13 11.20
N LEU A 86 5.39 -4.70 10.31
CA LEU A 86 5.32 -3.38 9.70
C LEU A 86 4.13 -3.24 8.77
N VAL A 87 3.78 -4.27 7.98
CA VAL A 87 2.54 -4.29 7.19
C VAL A 87 1.33 -4.09 8.09
N LYS A 88 1.27 -4.81 9.22
CA LYS A 88 0.17 -4.62 10.19
C LYS A 88 0.12 -3.20 10.73
N GLU A 89 1.24 -2.62 11.15
CA GLU A 89 1.29 -1.24 11.65
C GLU A 89 0.83 -0.21 10.60
N ILE A 90 1.18 -0.42 9.33
CA ILE A 90 0.70 0.43 8.22
C ILE A 90 -0.82 0.31 8.09
N CYS A 91 -1.36 -0.91 8.09
CA CYS A 91 -2.80 -1.15 7.97
C CYS A 91 -3.58 -0.57 9.16
N ASP A 92 -3.04 -0.64 10.39
CA ASP A 92 -3.66 -0.09 11.59
C ASP A 92 -3.81 1.45 11.55
N LEU A 93 -3.06 2.13 10.67
CA LEU A 93 -3.15 3.57 10.46
C LEU A 93 -4.20 3.97 9.41
N THR A 94 -4.92 3.02 8.80
CA THR A 94 -5.83 3.27 7.69
C THR A 94 -7.23 2.73 7.96
N ASP A 95 -8.25 3.25 7.27
CA ASP A 95 -9.66 2.88 7.48
C ASP A 95 -10.15 1.85 6.47
N ALA A 96 -9.56 1.86 5.29
CA ALA A 96 -9.82 0.91 4.22
C ALA A 96 -8.56 0.68 3.40
N ALA A 97 -8.49 -0.47 2.72
CA ALA A 97 -7.38 -0.80 1.85
C ALA A 97 -7.87 -1.47 0.57
N THR A 98 -7.27 -1.10 -0.55
CA THR A 98 -7.40 -1.78 -1.84
C THR A 98 -6.09 -2.44 -2.21
N MET A 99 -6.13 -3.61 -2.82
CA MET A 99 -4.95 -4.30 -3.30
C MET A 99 -5.15 -4.85 -4.70
N SER A 100 -4.25 -4.49 -5.61
CA SER A 100 -4.05 -5.26 -6.83
C SER A 100 -3.13 -6.44 -6.52
N ALA A 101 -3.68 -7.64 -6.46
CA ALA A 101 -2.94 -8.83 -6.05
C ALA A 101 -1.82 -9.27 -7.02
N LYS A 102 -1.81 -8.70 -8.22
CA LYS A 102 -0.84 -9.00 -9.29
C LYS A 102 0.59 -8.48 -9.02
N LYS A 103 0.87 -7.94 -7.86
CA LYS A 103 2.18 -7.42 -7.43
C LYS A 103 2.64 -8.19 -6.20
N ASP A 104 2.54 -7.60 -5.00
CA ASP A 104 3.08 -8.22 -3.80
C ASP A 104 2.41 -9.55 -3.42
N ALA A 105 1.12 -9.72 -3.71
CA ALA A 105 0.44 -10.98 -3.42
C ALA A 105 0.79 -12.14 -4.39
N LEU A 106 1.74 -11.95 -5.31
CA LEU A 106 2.39 -13.00 -6.12
C LEU A 106 1.47 -13.80 -7.05
N VAL A 107 0.32 -13.23 -7.41
CA VAL A 107 -0.62 -13.87 -8.33
C VAL A 107 -0.75 -13.09 -9.65
N ASN A 108 -1.32 -13.73 -10.68
CA ASN A 108 -1.48 -13.12 -11.99
C ASN A 108 -2.84 -12.44 -12.20
N ILE A 109 -3.78 -12.62 -11.28
CA ILE A 109 -5.13 -12.06 -11.35
C ILE A 109 -5.68 -11.79 -9.95
N GLY A 110 -6.62 -10.85 -9.86
CA GLY A 110 -7.37 -10.60 -8.63
C GLY A 110 -6.90 -9.39 -7.85
N GLY A 111 -7.61 -9.15 -6.78
CA GLY A 111 -7.43 -8.09 -5.83
C GLY A 111 -8.53 -8.16 -4.79
N PHE A 112 -8.49 -7.26 -3.84
CA PHE A 112 -9.52 -7.15 -2.81
C PHE A 112 -9.66 -5.72 -2.30
N LEU A 113 -10.81 -5.49 -1.68
CA LEU A 113 -11.08 -4.34 -0.81
C LEU A 113 -11.25 -4.86 0.62
N ALA A 114 -10.54 -4.27 1.56
CA ALA A 114 -10.71 -4.50 2.99
C ALA A 114 -11.14 -3.18 3.65
N VAL A 115 -12.13 -3.23 4.54
CA VAL A 115 -12.67 -2.05 5.22
C VAL A 115 -12.95 -2.35 6.69
N ASN A 116 -12.80 -1.35 7.55
CA ASN A 116 -13.14 -1.42 8.97
C ASN A 116 -14.55 -0.89 9.28
N ASP A 117 -15.20 -0.24 8.31
CA ASP A 117 -16.51 0.39 8.43
C ASP A 117 -17.57 -0.52 7.81
N TYR A 118 -18.58 -0.90 8.61
CA TYR A 118 -19.60 -1.84 8.16
C TYR A 118 -20.52 -1.26 7.07
N ASP A 119 -20.83 0.03 7.13
CA ASP A 119 -21.69 0.66 6.12
C ASP A 119 -20.99 0.70 4.77
N ILE A 120 -19.69 1.04 4.76
CA ILE A 120 -18.86 0.98 3.53
C ILE A 120 -18.79 -0.48 3.01
N TYR A 121 -18.66 -1.45 3.90
CA TYR A 121 -18.65 -2.88 3.52
C TYR A 121 -19.95 -3.28 2.83
N GLU A 122 -21.11 -2.92 3.39
CA GLU A 122 -22.43 -3.25 2.84
C GLU A 122 -22.62 -2.63 1.44
N GLU A 123 -22.28 -1.35 1.27
CA GLU A 123 -22.37 -0.67 -0.02
C GLU A 123 -21.40 -1.29 -1.05
N ALA A 124 -20.15 -1.51 -0.67
CA ALA A 124 -19.16 -2.12 -1.55
C ALA A 124 -19.55 -3.54 -1.97
N ARG A 125 -20.08 -4.33 -1.06
CA ARG A 125 -20.58 -5.69 -1.32
C ARG A 125 -21.69 -5.68 -2.38
N ASN A 126 -22.62 -4.74 -2.30
CA ASN A 126 -23.69 -4.59 -3.29
C ASN A 126 -23.14 -4.18 -4.65
N LEU A 127 -22.13 -3.30 -4.71
CA LEU A 127 -21.46 -2.91 -5.95
C LEU A 127 -20.69 -4.09 -6.59
N VAL A 128 -20.10 -4.98 -5.79
CA VAL A 128 -19.48 -6.20 -6.32
C VAL A 128 -20.47 -7.04 -7.11
N VAL A 129 -21.71 -7.18 -6.62
CA VAL A 129 -22.77 -7.93 -7.34
C VAL A 129 -23.07 -7.28 -8.68
N VAL A 130 -23.06 -5.96 -8.77
CA VAL A 130 -23.38 -5.22 -10.00
C VAL A 130 -22.26 -5.31 -11.04
N TYR A 131 -20.99 -5.25 -10.61
CA TYR A 131 -19.85 -5.05 -11.51
C TYR A 131 -19.00 -6.29 -11.74
N GLU A 132 -18.94 -7.23 -10.79
CA GLU A 132 -17.97 -8.33 -10.83
C GLU A 132 -18.59 -9.71 -10.72
N GLY A 133 -19.61 -9.89 -9.90
CA GLY A 133 -20.24 -11.18 -9.64
C GLY A 133 -20.86 -11.27 -8.25
N LEU A 134 -20.81 -12.42 -7.60
CA LEU A 134 -21.28 -12.54 -6.22
C LEU A 134 -20.19 -12.08 -5.22
N HIS A 135 -20.60 -11.47 -4.12
CA HIS A 135 -19.70 -11.03 -3.06
C HIS A 135 -18.88 -12.17 -2.41
N THR A 136 -19.30 -13.43 -2.61
CA THR A 136 -18.62 -14.63 -2.08
C THR A 136 -17.34 -14.99 -2.83
N TYR A 137 -17.19 -14.59 -4.10
CA TYR A 137 -16.01 -14.88 -4.91
C TYR A 137 -15.51 -13.68 -5.75
N GLY A 138 -16.26 -12.59 -5.83
CA GLY A 138 -15.84 -11.37 -6.53
C GLY A 138 -15.42 -11.57 -7.99
N GLY A 139 -15.99 -12.54 -8.69
CA GLY A 139 -15.64 -12.90 -10.07
C GLY A 139 -14.37 -13.76 -10.20
N LEU A 140 -13.71 -14.17 -9.09
CA LEU A 140 -12.51 -15.00 -9.12
C LEU A 140 -12.85 -16.49 -9.08
N ALA A 141 -12.09 -17.31 -9.82
CA ALA A 141 -12.14 -18.77 -9.68
C ALA A 141 -11.53 -19.20 -8.34
N GLY A 142 -11.99 -20.35 -7.78
CA GLY A 142 -11.49 -20.86 -6.51
C GLY A 142 -9.97 -21.05 -6.46
N ARG A 143 -9.35 -21.53 -7.56
CA ARG A 143 -7.90 -21.66 -7.67
C ARG A 143 -7.15 -20.32 -7.55
N ASP A 144 -7.74 -19.24 -8.06
CA ASP A 144 -7.14 -17.91 -8.00
C ASP A 144 -7.24 -17.31 -6.59
N MET A 145 -8.36 -17.57 -5.89
CA MET A 145 -8.54 -17.20 -4.49
C MET A 145 -7.58 -17.96 -3.58
N GLU A 146 -7.38 -19.25 -3.81
CA GLU A 146 -6.42 -20.06 -3.04
C GLU A 146 -4.98 -19.59 -3.28
N ALA A 147 -4.61 -19.35 -4.53
CA ALA A 147 -3.31 -18.79 -4.86
C ALA A 147 -3.09 -17.42 -4.19
N LEU A 148 -4.11 -16.55 -4.18
CA LEU A 148 -4.05 -15.26 -3.52
C LEU A 148 -3.86 -15.39 -2.01
N ALA A 149 -4.57 -16.30 -1.35
CA ALA A 149 -4.44 -16.54 0.09
C ALA A 149 -3.01 -16.97 0.48
N ILE A 150 -2.41 -17.85 -0.32
CA ILE A 150 -1.00 -18.26 -0.15
C ILE A 150 -0.07 -17.09 -0.44
N GLY A 151 -0.25 -16.40 -1.56
CA GLY A 151 0.61 -15.31 -2.00
C GLY A 151 0.67 -14.14 -1.01
N ILE A 152 -0.45 -13.77 -0.37
CA ILE A 152 -0.47 -12.75 0.68
C ILE A 152 0.43 -13.17 1.86
N THR A 153 0.38 -14.45 2.24
CA THR A 153 1.18 -14.98 3.35
C THR A 153 2.68 -15.04 2.99
N GLU A 154 3.00 -15.42 1.76
CA GLU A 154 4.39 -15.51 1.28
C GLU A 154 5.01 -14.13 1.04
N SER A 155 4.24 -13.13 0.64
CA SER A 155 4.71 -11.78 0.31
C SER A 155 5.46 -11.08 1.45
N VAL A 156 5.15 -11.42 2.69
CA VAL A 156 5.76 -10.85 3.90
C VAL A 156 6.89 -11.70 4.49
N GLN A 157 7.27 -12.80 3.83
CA GLN A 157 8.41 -13.62 4.26
C GLN A 157 9.71 -12.90 3.94
N GLU A 158 10.58 -12.78 4.95
CA GLU A 158 11.81 -11.98 4.87
C GLU A 158 12.74 -12.39 3.72
N ASP A 159 12.92 -13.68 3.51
CA ASP A 159 13.80 -14.18 2.44
C ASP A 159 13.26 -13.87 1.06
N HIS A 160 11.95 -13.97 0.90
CA HIS A 160 11.28 -13.65 -0.36
C HIS A 160 11.40 -12.16 -0.69
N ILE A 161 10.99 -11.29 0.24
CA ILE A 161 11.00 -9.85 -0.02
C ILE A 161 12.43 -9.31 -0.19
N ARG A 162 13.39 -9.82 0.58
CA ARG A 162 14.81 -9.49 0.43
C ARG A 162 15.33 -9.86 -0.95
N ALA A 163 15.00 -11.06 -1.45
CA ALA A 163 15.41 -11.49 -2.78
C ALA A 163 14.79 -10.61 -3.88
N ARG A 164 13.50 -10.29 -3.76
CA ARG A 164 12.76 -9.48 -4.71
C ARG A 164 13.30 -8.04 -4.79
N VAL A 165 13.46 -7.38 -3.65
CA VAL A 165 14.03 -6.02 -3.59
C VAL A 165 15.49 -6.03 -4.03
N GLY A 166 16.26 -7.06 -3.66
CA GLY A 166 17.65 -7.24 -4.09
C GLY A 166 17.80 -7.31 -5.61
N GLN A 167 16.87 -7.93 -6.33
CA GLN A 167 16.85 -7.95 -7.80
C GLN A 167 16.69 -6.54 -8.39
N VAL A 168 15.82 -5.73 -7.80
CA VAL A 168 15.62 -4.33 -8.23
C VAL A 168 16.89 -3.50 -8.02
N PHE A 169 17.52 -3.62 -6.86
CA PHE A 169 18.80 -2.96 -6.58
C PHE A 169 19.90 -3.41 -7.53
N TYR A 170 20.01 -4.72 -7.77
CA TYR A 170 21.02 -5.26 -8.68
C TYR A 170 20.86 -4.69 -10.10
N LEU A 171 19.65 -4.77 -10.66
CA LEU A 171 19.35 -4.27 -12.00
C LEU A 171 19.55 -2.75 -12.08
N GLY A 172 19.02 -2.01 -11.12
CA GLY A 172 19.11 -0.55 -11.08
C GLY A 172 20.56 -0.07 -11.02
N ASN A 173 21.40 -0.70 -10.19
CA ASN A 173 22.83 -0.34 -10.13
C ASN A 173 23.53 -0.66 -11.46
N LYS A 174 23.26 -1.81 -12.09
CA LYS A 174 23.82 -2.14 -13.40
C LYS A 174 23.45 -1.14 -14.49
N LEU A 175 22.20 -0.69 -14.50
CA LEU A 175 21.73 0.33 -15.45
C LEU A 175 22.42 1.67 -15.19
N LYS A 176 22.54 2.07 -13.92
CA LYS A 176 23.24 3.29 -13.52
C LYS A 176 24.71 3.26 -13.92
N ASP A 177 25.41 2.15 -13.66
CA ASP A 177 26.81 1.96 -14.02
C ASP A 177 27.01 2.00 -15.55
N ALA A 178 26.01 1.58 -16.32
CA ALA A 178 26.00 1.68 -17.79
C ALA A 178 25.62 3.08 -18.30
N GLY A 179 25.41 4.07 -17.42
CA GLY A 179 25.07 5.46 -17.81
C GLY A 179 23.61 5.65 -18.24
N ILE A 180 22.75 4.66 -18.00
CA ILE A 180 21.32 4.76 -18.34
C ILE A 180 20.61 5.61 -17.27
N PRO A 181 19.89 6.69 -17.67
CA PRO A 181 19.15 7.51 -16.72
C PRO A 181 17.97 6.75 -16.14
N ILE A 182 17.94 6.59 -14.84
CA ILE A 182 16.87 5.94 -14.09
C ILE A 182 16.44 6.80 -12.91
N VAL A 183 15.26 6.51 -12.34
CA VAL A 183 14.77 7.18 -11.13
C VAL A 183 15.71 6.89 -9.95
N ASN A 184 16.02 7.89 -9.17
CA ASN A 184 16.81 7.79 -7.95
C ASN A 184 16.02 8.27 -6.72
N PRO A 185 16.29 7.68 -5.54
CA PRO A 185 17.15 6.51 -5.32
C PRO A 185 16.58 5.24 -5.96
N ILE A 186 17.46 4.24 -6.17
CA ILE A 186 17.07 2.91 -6.65
C ILE A 186 16.41 2.15 -5.47
N GLY A 187 15.31 1.46 -5.74
CA GLY A 187 14.60 0.64 -4.76
C GLY A 187 13.28 1.22 -4.31
#